data_2b91f2801e61df1fed246f77f8d0f933
#
_entry.id   2b91f2801e61df1fed246f77f8d0f933
#
_cell.length_a   1.000
_cell.length_b   1.000
_cell.length_c   1.000
_cell.angle_alpha   90.00
_cell.angle_beta   90.00
_cell.angle_gamma   90.00
#
_symmetry.space_group_name_H-M   'P 1'
#
loop_
_entity.id
_entity.type
_entity.pdbx_description
1 polymer ?
#
loop_
_entity_poly.entity_id
_entity_poly.type
_entity_poly.pdbx_seq_one_letter_code
_entity_poly.pdbx_strand_id
1 'polypeptide(L)'
;MKLIFLLAAVSLMAPGQDYDIVIHGGRLIDGSGNASFLADVAIQDGRIARIGKLGEVNAKRVIDANGLAVSPGFIDIHNHSDNTIITDGNAQSMVRQGVASMILGEGGSAAPLGGKQEKSNNAASWTDFDGYFSRLVKQGISTNIGSYVGSSQIWTYVRGEHAGPPTTDEVTKMQALVRQAMQQGALGVASSLSGPPGSWIDTDTLVAMGRISGEYGGIYSTHMRTEGKGVFESVAEAIEIGKRADLPVDIIHLKLADHELWGKMPELVAEIQNARAKGQDATANVYPYRAGQNNLATIIPPWAHEGGTQAMLQRLKDPALHARLVSEIEHGIPGSNWYNHYTATGSWEGMLLVSLSNPAYKTYEGHRMNEVIAAIAGPPVDALFKVLEDNQGSVPTVYFHHDEKDMQYALRQPFISIGSDGTAVAIDGPPAAGHPHPRYFGTFPRVLARYVRDEKVLTLEDAIRKMTSANAEKIRIFDRGLLRQGMWADVTVFDPAKIADRATYEQPQQYAVGVEYVLVNGKVVIDRGQHTGRRPGAVLYGPGKHKIGQTADYPDHASRQQNPALQSVH
;
A
#
# COMPACT_ATOMS: atom_id res chain seq x y z
N MET A 1 -48.23 34.29 52.48
CA MET A 1 -47.99 34.80 51.15
C MET A 1 -46.56 34.44 50.76
N LYS A 2 -46.35 33.36 49.98
CA LYS A 2 -45.04 32.97 49.47
C LYS A 2 -44.90 33.48 48.02
N LEU A 3 -44.01 34.43 47.83
CA LEU A 3 -43.66 34.97 46.52
C LEU A 3 -42.77 33.93 45.78
N ILE A 4 -43.29 33.38 44.68
CA ILE A 4 -42.52 32.51 43.77
C ILE A 4 -41.88 33.43 42.73
N PHE A 5 -40.52 33.56 42.76
CA PHE A 5 -39.74 34.18 41.69
C PHE A 5 -39.58 33.20 40.55
N LEU A 6 -40.23 33.48 39.42
CA LEU A 6 -39.99 32.79 38.16
C LEU A 6 -38.69 33.36 37.54
N LEU A 7 -37.57 32.63 37.61
CA LEU A 7 -36.38 32.96 36.83
C LEU A 7 -36.63 32.53 35.37
N ALA A 8 -36.86 33.50 34.50
CA ALA A 8 -36.82 33.28 33.07
C ALA A 8 -35.34 33.07 32.66
N ALA A 9 -34.99 31.84 32.35
CA ALA A 9 -33.69 31.52 31.72
C ALA A 9 -33.68 32.08 30.29
N VAL A 10 -33.09 33.25 30.10
CA VAL A 10 -32.72 33.76 28.79
C VAL A 10 -31.57 32.88 28.29
N SER A 11 -31.87 31.95 27.38
CA SER A 11 -30.87 31.26 26.61
C SER A 11 -30.11 32.28 25.74
N LEU A 12 -28.97 32.75 26.23
CA LEU A 12 -27.99 33.44 25.41
C LEU A 12 -27.57 32.47 24.30
N MET A 13 -28.04 32.67 23.07
CA MET A 13 -27.47 32.05 21.89
C MET A 13 -26.00 32.49 21.87
N ALA A 14 -25.08 31.53 22.03
CA ALA A 14 -23.68 31.77 21.81
C ALA A 14 -23.51 32.30 20.38
N PRO A 15 -22.67 33.35 20.15
CA PRO A 15 -22.38 33.83 18.80
C PRO A 15 -21.97 32.61 17.95
N GLY A 16 -22.52 32.52 16.72
CA GLY A 16 -22.32 31.38 15.83
C GLY A 16 -20.83 31.05 15.71
N GLN A 17 -20.48 29.83 15.99
CA GLN A 17 -19.08 29.37 15.91
C GLN A 17 -18.62 29.47 14.47
N ASP A 18 -17.49 30.17 14.23
CA ASP A 18 -16.89 30.28 12.91
C ASP A 18 -16.09 28.98 12.61
N TYR A 19 -16.35 28.37 11.46
CA TYR A 19 -15.64 27.20 10.97
C TYR A 19 -14.70 27.57 9.81
N ASP A 20 -13.63 26.80 9.64
CA ASP A 20 -12.77 26.97 8.46
C ASP A 20 -13.49 26.50 7.20
N ILE A 21 -14.11 25.30 7.27
CA ILE A 21 -14.85 24.70 6.16
C ILE A 21 -16.11 24.03 6.69
N VAL A 22 -17.21 24.17 5.96
CA VAL A 22 -18.42 23.36 6.15
C VAL A 22 -18.70 22.62 4.85
N ILE A 23 -18.81 21.29 4.92
CA ILE A 23 -19.31 20.44 3.84
C ILE A 23 -20.80 20.21 4.13
N HIS A 24 -21.67 20.76 3.27
CA HIS A 24 -23.10 20.84 3.50
C HIS A 24 -23.88 19.81 2.70
N GLY A 25 -24.87 19.16 3.34
CA GLY A 25 -25.92 18.38 2.69
C GLY A 25 -25.48 17.06 2.06
N GLY A 26 -24.28 16.55 2.40
CA GLY A 26 -23.75 15.34 1.81
C GLY A 26 -24.32 14.05 2.41
N ARG A 27 -24.29 12.96 1.62
CA ARG A 27 -24.50 11.60 2.12
C ARG A 27 -23.22 11.13 2.81
N LEU A 28 -23.25 11.15 4.14
CA LEU A 28 -22.10 10.80 4.96
C LEU A 28 -21.96 9.29 5.09
N ILE A 29 -20.76 8.79 4.76
CA ILE A 29 -20.31 7.41 4.96
C ILE A 29 -19.12 7.49 5.91
N ASP A 30 -19.35 7.25 7.19
CA ASP A 30 -18.41 7.62 8.26
C ASP A 30 -17.14 6.76 8.33
N GLY A 31 -17.03 5.73 7.48
CA GLY A 31 -15.90 4.81 7.45
C GLY A 31 -16.02 3.63 8.43
N SER A 32 -17.08 3.54 9.21
CA SER A 32 -17.30 2.44 10.17
C SER A 32 -17.88 1.16 9.53
N GLY A 33 -18.44 1.28 8.31
CA GLY A 33 -19.25 0.25 7.68
C GLY A 33 -20.73 0.30 8.06
N ASN A 34 -21.14 1.22 8.93
CA ASN A 34 -22.55 1.45 9.26
C ASN A 34 -23.28 2.18 8.13
N ALA A 35 -24.61 2.13 8.16
CA ALA A 35 -25.46 2.77 7.16
C ALA A 35 -25.16 4.28 7.04
N SER A 36 -25.10 4.76 5.81
CA SER A 36 -24.90 6.19 5.49
C SER A 36 -26.12 7.04 5.84
N PHE A 37 -25.91 8.31 6.12
CA PHE A 37 -26.95 9.28 6.48
C PHE A 37 -26.66 10.67 5.93
N LEU A 38 -27.65 11.55 5.86
CA LEU A 38 -27.45 12.94 5.45
C LEU A 38 -26.97 13.78 6.62
N ALA A 39 -25.86 14.49 6.44
CA ALA A 39 -25.30 15.38 7.45
C ALA A 39 -24.39 16.44 6.82
N ASP A 40 -24.15 17.48 7.62
CA ASP A 40 -23.08 18.46 7.38
C ASP A 40 -21.85 18.06 8.19
N VAL A 41 -20.67 18.45 7.71
CA VAL A 41 -19.39 18.27 8.40
C VAL A 41 -18.71 19.62 8.53
N ALA A 42 -18.56 20.11 9.78
CA ALA A 42 -17.81 21.31 10.08
C ALA A 42 -16.36 20.97 10.44
N ILE A 43 -15.44 21.73 9.89
CA ILE A 43 -13.98 21.57 10.05
C ILE A 43 -13.42 22.86 10.65
N GLN A 44 -12.63 22.71 11.71
CA GLN A 44 -11.94 23.78 12.40
C GLN A 44 -10.51 23.33 12.74
N ASP A 45 -9.52 24.16 12.47
CA ASP A 45 -8.11 23.90 12.79
C ASP A 45 -7.60 22.52 12.32
N GLY A 46 -8.02 22.13 11.11
CA GLY A 46 -7.63 20.86 10.49
C GLY A 46 -8.36 19.62 11.01
N ARG A 47 -9.27 19.76 11.98
CA ARG A 47 -10.02 18.66 12.58
C ARG A 47 -11.50 18.75 12.31
N ILE A 48 -12.18 17.61 12.37
CA ILE A 48 -13.65 17.55 12.37
C ILE A 48 -14.17 18.12 13.69
N ALA A 49 -14.78 19.29 13.61
CA ALA A 49 -15.30 19.98 14.77
C ALA A 49 -16.73 19.51 15.14
N ARG A 50 -17.58 19.25 14.12
CA ARG A 50 -18.97 18.84 14.34
C ARG A 50 -19.51 18.08 13.13
N ILE A 51 -20.40 17.13 13.39
CA ILE A 51 -21.16 16.39 12.39
C ILE A 51 -22.63 16.42 12.78
N GLY A 52 -23.52 16.62 11.81
CA GLY A 52 -24.96 16.63 11.99
C GLY A 52 -25.63 17.73 11.20
N LYS A 53 -26.91 18.01 11.47
CA LYS A 53 -27.61 19.15 10.89
C LYS A 53 -27.16 20.42 11.59
N LEU A 54 -26.35 21.24 10.92
CA LEU A 54 -25.71 22.41 11.56
C LEU A 54 -26.60 23.67 11.57
N GLY A 55 -27.56 23.77 10.64
CA GLY A 55 -28.36 25.00 10.47
C GLY A 55 -27.54 26.13 9.86
N GLU A 56 -27.90 27.39 10.21
CA GLU A 56 -27.10 28.54 9.79
C GLU A 56 -25.85 28.65 10.65
N VAL A 57 -24.68 28.53 10.02
CA VAL A 57 -23.38 28.64 10.65
C VAL A 57 -22.45 29.47 9.77
N ASN A 58 -21.52 30.21 10.39
CA ASN A 58 -20.49 30.93 9.68
C ASN A 58 -19.34 29.97 9.32
N ALA A 59 -18.88 30.04 8.08
CA ALA A 59 -17.69 29.32 7.64
C ALA A 59 -16.92 30.18 6.63
N LYS A 60 -15.57 30.08 6.67
CA LYS A 60 -14.73 30.75 5.67
C LYS A 60 -14.96 30.19 4.28
N ARG A 61 -15.36 28.90 4.21
CA ARG A 61 -15.71 28.21 2.98
C ARG A 61 -16.84 27.21 3.20
N VAL A 62 -17.82 27.20 2.30
CA VAL A 62 -18.85 26.18 2.23
C VAL A 62 -18.63 25.34 0.97
N ILE A 63 -18.66 24.02 1.11
CA ILE A 63 -18.65 23.04 0.03
C ILE A 63 -20.06 22.45 -0.03
N ASP A 64 -20.78 22.71 -1.11
CA ASP A 64 -22.08 22.08 -1.36
C ASP A 64 -21.85 20.63 -1.81
N ALA A 65 -22.30 19.67 -0.99
CA ALA A 65 -22.19 18.24 -1.24
C ALA A 65 -23.56 17.58 -1.48
N ASN A 66 -24.61 18.36 -1.81
CA ASN A 66 -25.92 17.80 -2.14
C ASN A 66 -25.81 16.82 -3.31
N GLY A 67 -26.31 15.58 -3.11
CA GLY A 67 -26.22 14.49 -4.10
C GLY A 67 -24.85 13.79 -4.13
N LEU A 68 -23.87 14.24 -3.38
CA LEU A 68 -22.53 13.65 -3.28
C LEU A 68 -22.38 12.78 -2.03
N ALA A 69 -21.45 11.84 -2.11
CA ALA A 69 -20.98 11.06 -0.97
C ALA A 69 -19.82 11.79 -0.28
N VAL A 70 -19.84 11.79 1.04
CA VAL A 70 -18.78 12.35 1.90
C VAL A 70 -18.23 11.24 2.75
N SER A 71 -16.96 10.92 2.60
CA SER A 71 -16.27 9.83 3.31
C SER A 71 -14.98 10.33 3.96
N PRO A 72 -14.35 9.55 4.86
CA PRO A 72 -12.96 9.79 5.21
C PRO A 72 -12.08 9.73 3.95
N GLY A 73 -10.99 10.47 3.94
CA GLY A 73 -9.96 10.36 2.91
C GLY A 73 -9.38 8.94 2.87
N PHE A 74 -9.20 8.39 1.69
CA PHE A 74 -8.75 7.01 1.55
C PHE A 74 -7.31 6.87 2.04
N ILE A 75 -7.04 5.74 2.67
CA ILE A 75 -5.71 5.35 3.16
C ILE A 75 -5.22 4.20 2.27
N ASP A 76 -4.24 4.48 1.44
CA ASP A 76 -3.58 3.46 0.63
C ASP A 76 -2.54 2.73 1.49
N ILE A 77 -2.89 1.53 1.93
CA ILE A 77 -2.08 0.73 2.86
C ILE A 77 -0.83 0.13 2.21
N HIS A 78 -0.76 0.15 0.89
CA HIS A 78 0.33 -0.45 0.11
C HIS A 78 0.66 0.41 -1.12
N ASN A 79 1.79 1.12 -1.06
CA ASN A 79 2.19 2.07 -2.08
C ASN A 79 3.73 2.13 -2.23
N HIS A 80 4.21 2.32 -3.46
CA HIS A 80 5.64 2.31 -3.84
C HIS A 80 6.19 3.69 -4.17
N SER A 81 5.70 4.74 -3.51
CA SER A 81 6.08 6.13 -3.82
C SER A 81 7.31 6.65 -3.09
N ASP A 82 8.12 5.79 -2.47
CA ASP A 82 9.28 6.18 -1.64
C ASP A 82 10.18 7.22 -2.31
N ASN A 83 10.44 7.06 -3.61
CA ASN A 83 11.29 7.96 -4.39
C ASN A 83 10.48 8.96 -5.22
N THR A 84 9.33 8.56 -5.79
CA THR A 84 8.56 9.43 -6.67
C THR A 84 7.96 10.61 -5.92
N ILE A 85 7.58 10.44 -4.65
CA ILE A 85 7.07 11.53 -3.80
C ILE A 85 8.13 12.60 -3.52
N ILE A 86 9.42 12.24 -3.58
CA ILE A 86 10.53 13.20 -3.49
C ILE A 86 10.65 13.99 -4.79
N THR A 87 10.38 13.37 -5.94
CA THR A 87 10.40 14.01 -7.25
C THR A 87 9.22 14.98 -7.41
N ASP A 88 8.01 14.53 -7.06
CA ASP A 88 6.79 15.37 -7.08
C ASP A 88 5.91 15.11 -5.86
N GLY A 89 5.94 16.05 -4.91
CA GLY A 89 5.09 16.00 -3.71
C GLY A 89 3.59 16.19 -3.98
N ASN A 90 3.15 16.44 -5.21
CA ASN A 90 1.73 16.59 -5.54
C ASN A 90 0.97 15.26 -5.51
N ALA A 91 1.64 14.14 -5.75
CA ALA A 91 1.02 12.81 -5.75
C ALA A 91 -0.26 12.75 -6.61
N GLN A 92 -0.23 13.36 -7.81
CA GLN A 92 -1.41 13.63 -8.66
C GLN A 92 -2.31 12.43 -8.87
N SER A 93 -1.73 11.26 -9.25
CA SER A 93 -2.51 10.07 -9.56
C SER A 93 -3.21 9.50 -8.32
N MET A 94 -2.67 9.71 -7.11
CA MET A 94 -3.24 9.21 -5.86
C MET A 94 -4.31 10.15 -5.30
N VAL A 95 -4.02 11.44 -5.17
CA VAL A 95 -5.01 12.38 -4.61
C VAL A 95 -6.27 12.49 -5.46
N ARG A 96 -6.15 12.33 -6.80
CA ARG A 96 -7.31 12.32 -7.72
C ARG A 96 -8.17 11.06 -7.61
N GLN A 97 -7.67 10.01 -6.95
CA GLN A 97 -8.46 8.83 -6.59
C GLN A 97 -9.18 8.98 -5.24
N GLY A 98 -8.97 10.10 -4.51
CA GLY A 98 -9.50 10.29 -3.16
C GLY A 98 -8.54 9.88 -2.05
N VAL A 99 -7.29 9.56 -2.36
CA VAL A 99 -6.27 9.12 -1.39
C VAL A 99 -5.75 10.33 -0.61
N ALA A 100 -5.91 10.29 0.71
CA ALA A 100 -5.39 11.28 1.64
C ALA A 100 -4.11 10.82 2.37
N SER A 101 -3.86 9.51 2.41
CA SER A 101 -2.69 8.93 3.08
C SER A 101 -2.13 7.75 2.28
N MET A 102 -0.81 7.62 2.22
CA MET A 102 -0.09 6.51 1.57
C MET A 102 0.89 5.88 2.55
N ILE A 103 0.96 4.54 2.55
CA ILE A 103 1.88 3.77 3.37
C ILE A 103 2.89 3.10 2.45
N LEU A 104 4.16 3.37 2.70
CA LEU A 104 5.32 3.04 1.87
C LEU A 104 6.18 1.95 2.52
N GLY A 105 7.22 1.48 1.82
CA GLY A 105 8.32 0.71 2.41
C GLY A 105 8.19 -0.80 2.32
N GLU A 106 7.48 -1.36 1.32
CA GLU A 106 7.49 -2.81 1.07
C GLU A 106 8.88 -3.30 0.64
N GLY A 107 9.45 -4.24 1.38
CA GLY A 107 10.73 -4.89 1.08
C GLY A 107 11.91 -3.93 1.03
N GLY A 108 11.97 -3.05 0.04
CA GLY A 108 12.80 -1.87 -0.02
C GLY A 108 12.10 -0.69 0.66
N SER A 109 12.84 0.22 1.30
CA SER A 109 12.30 1.43 1.91
C SER A 109 13.24 2.61 1.69
N ALA A 110 12.73 3.84 1.90
CA ALA A 110 13.54 5.06 1.73
C ALA A 110 14.73 5.14 2.69
N ALA A 111 14.73 4.38 3.78
CA ALA A 111 15.77 4.29 4.79
C ALA A 111 15.77 2.90 5.46
N PRO A 112 16.89 2.44 6.09
CA PRO A 112 18.19 3.12 6.20
C PRO A 112 19.00 3.08 4.90
N LEU A 113 19.85 4.09 4.66
CA LEU A 113 20.76 4.14 3.51
C LEU A 113 22.22 4.09 3.98
N GLY A 114 23.07 3.35 3.27
CA GLY A 114 24.48 3.16 3.58
C GLY A 114 24.86 1.71 3.84
N GLY A 115 25.85 1.50 4.73
CA GLY A 115 26.37 0.15 4.98
C GLY A 115 27.05 -0.47 3.76
N LYS A 116 26.69 -1.72 3.43
CA LYS A 116 27.20 -2.45 2.26
C LYS A 116 26.37 -2.23 0.97
N GLN A 117 25.34 -1.39 1.01
CA GLN A 117 24.56 -1.07 -0.18
C GLN A 117 25.45 -0.47 -1.27
N GLU A 118 25.20 -0.82 -2.51
CA GLU A 118 25.84 -0.14 -3.64
C GLU A 118 25.48 1.36 -3.60
N LYS A 119 26.48 2.21 -3.81
CA LYS A 119 26.25 3.65 -3.86
C LYS A 119 25.38 3.98 -5.07
N SER A 120 24.15 4.39 -4.84
CA SER A 120 23.30 4.95 -5.88
C SER A 120 23.93 6.23 -6.42
N ASN A 121 23.89 6.41 -7.75
CA ASN A 121 24.31 7.68 -8.40
C ASN A 121 23.46 8.87 -7.97
N ASN A 122 22.27 8.64 -7.40
CA ASN A 122 21.43 9.65 -6.76
C ASN A 122 21.71 9.65 -5.25
N ALA A 123 22.71 10.44 -4.80
CA ALA A 123 22.99 10.62 -3.38
C ALA A 123 21.77 11.25 -2.69
N ALA A 124 20.98 10.43 -1.97
CA ALA A 124 19.92 10.93 -1.12
C ALA A 124 20.50 11.88 -0.06
N SER A 125 19.76 12.94 0.26
CA SER A 125 20.17 13.89 1.28
C SER A 125 19.88 13.42 2.71
N TRP A 126 19.57 12.14 2.90
CA TRP A 126 19.25 11.49 4.17
C TRP A 126 19.87 10.09 4.22
N THR A 127 20.00 9.55 5.44
CA THR A 127 20.51 8.19 5.69
C THR A 127 19.55 7.35 6.55
N ASP A 128 18.59 7.98 7.21
CA ASP A 128 17.64 7.36 8.11
C ASP A 128 16.23 7.95 7.97
N PHE A 129 15.25 7.42 8.72
CA PHE A 129 13.86 7.86 8.61
C PHE A 129 13.64 9.29 9.11
N ASP A 130 14.33 9.78 10.13
CA ASP A 130 14.20 11.17 10.58
C ASP A 130 14.64 12.13 9.46
N GLY A 131 15.71 11.81 8.75
CA GLY A 131 16.16 12.58 7.59
C GLY A 131 15.18 12.53 6.43
N TYR A 132 14.66 11.34 6.08
CA TYR A 132 13.66 11.17 5.02
C TYR A 132 12.37 11.94 5.32
N PHE A 133 11.81 11.76 6.51
CA PHE A 133 10.58 12.45 6.92
C PHE A 133 10.77 13.97 7.00
N SER A 134 11.91 14.44 7.49
CA SER A 134 12.25 15.87 7.47
C SER A 134 12.31 16.42 6.05
N ARG A 135 12.84 15.64 5.09
CA ARG A 135 12.89 16.03 3.67
C ARG A 135 11.49 16.16 3.08
N LEU A 136 10.57 15.22 3.40
CA LEU A 136 9.16 15.27 2.95
C LEU A 136 8.44 16.50 3.51
N VAL A 137 8.57 16.75 4.81
CA VAL A 137 7.93 17.92 5.46
C VAL A 137 8.46 19.23 4.88
N LYS A 138 9.77 19.35 4.66
CA LYS A 138 10.39 20.56 4.11
C LYS A 138 9.94 20.82 2.67
N GLN A 139 9.79 19.78 1.85
CA GLN A 139 9.32 19.89 0.48
C GLN A 139 7.83 20.24 0.40
N GLY A 140 7.04 19.74 1.36
CA GLY A 140 5.60 19.67 1.30
C GLY A 140 5.10 18.52 0.41
N ILE A 141 4.07 17.85 0.86
CA ILE A 141 3.41 16.71 0.19
C ILE A 141 1.90 16.88 0.23
N SER A 142 1.21 16.42 -0.79
CA SER A 142 -0.26 16.58 -0.88
C SER A 142 -1.02 15.55 -0.05
N THR A 143 -0.42 14.36 0.18
CA THR A 143 -0.97 13.27 1.00
C THR A 143 -0.18 13.12 2.29
N ASN A 144 -0.77 12.54 3.32
CA ASN A 144 -0.02 12.07 4.48
C ASN A 144 0.81 10.84 4.09
N ILE A 145 1.98 10.66 4.69
CA ILE A 145 2.91 9.56 4.41
C ILE A 145 3.29 8.85 5.70
N GLY A 146 3.05 7.54 5.75
CA GLY A 146 3.68 6.61 6.68
C GLY A 146 4.62 5.66 5.94
N SER A 147 5.53 4.99 6.63
CA SER A 147 6.42 4.00 6.02
C SER A 147 6.71 2.84 6.96
N TYR A 148 6.80 1.65 6.41
CA TYR A 148 7.46 0.52 7.04
C TYR A 148 8.99 0.64 6.83
N VAL A 149 9.77 -0.09 7.63
CA VAL A 149 11.15 -0.37 7.30
C VAL A 149 11.23 -1.70 6.54
N GLY A 150 11.82 -1.65 5.36
CA GLY A 150 11.90 -2.81 4.45
C GLY A 150 12.96 -3.82 4.89
N SER A 151 12.61 -5.10 4.94
CA SER A 151 13.55 -6.17 5.31
C SER A 151 14.69 -6.34 4.29
N SER A 152 14.38 -6.20 3.00
CA SER A 152 15.40 -6.22 1.92
C SER A 152 16.35 -5.03 2.02
N GLN A 153 15.83 -3.85 2.41
CA GLN A 153 16.64 -2.65 2.66
C GLN A 153 17.64 -2.88 3.80
N ILE A 154 17.18 -3.51 4.89
CA ILE A 154 18.04 -3.87 6.04
C ILE A 154 19.05 -4.94 5.64
N TRP A 155 18.62 -5.94 4.89
CA TRP A 155 19.50 -6.99 4.39
C TRP A 155 20.67 -6.42 3.58
N THR A 156 20.38 -5.62 2.56
CA THR A 156 21.40 -5.01 1.70
C THR A 156 22.29 -4.04 2.47
N TYR A 157 21.75 -3.33 3.47
CA TYR A 157 22.58 -2.50 4.34
C TYR A 157 23.65 -3.31 5.09
N VAL A 158 23.29 -4.49 5.62
CA VAL A 158 24.19 -5.32 6.44
C VAL A 158 25.04 -6.27 5.60
N ARG A 159 24.48 -6.87 4.55
CA ARG A 159 25.10 -7.96 3.79
C ARG A 159 25.45 -7.61 2.34
N GLY A 160 24.88 -6.52 1.80
CA GLY A 160 24.96 -6.24 0.36
C GLY A 160 24.13 -7.26 -0.45
N GLU A 161 24.55 -7.56 -1.66
CA GLU A 161 23.90 -8.46 -2.62
C GLU A 161 24.38 -9.92 -2.48
N HIS A 162 24.45 -10.43 -1.25
CA HIS A 162 24.93 -11.80 -0.96
C HIS A 162 23.85 -12.65 -0.31
N ALA A 163 23.64 -13.84 -0.86
CA ALA A 163 22.78 -14.88 -0.33
C ALA A 163 23.40 -15.61 0.87
N GLY A 164 22.68 -16.63 1.36
CA GLY A 164 23.10 -17.51 2.45
C GLY A 164 22.73 -17.00 3.86
N PRO A 165 22.84 -17.86 4.88
CA PRO A 165 22.39 -17.54 6.23
C PRO A 165 23.23 -16.40 6.85
N PRO A 166 22.59 -15.45 7.55
CA PRO A 166 23.32 -14.41 8.27
C PRO A 166 23.99 -14.97 9.53
N THR A 167 25.11 -14.36 9.92
CA THR A 167 25.71 -14.62 11.22
C THR A 167 24.90 -13.98 12.35
N THR A 168 25.11 -14.42 13.60
CA THR A 168 24.47 -13.84 14.81
C THR A 168 24.74 -12.32 14.91
N ASP A 169 25.96 -11.88 14.58
CA ASP A 169 26.32 -10.45 14.59
C ASP A 169 25.58 -9.67 13.51
N GLU A 170 25.37 -10.25 12.33
CA GLU A 170 24.60 -9.63 11.26
C GLU A 170 23.13 -9.50 11.65
N VAL A 171 22.52 -10.55 12.23
CA VAL A 171 21.13 -10.49 12.76
C VAL A 171 21.01 -9.42 13.84
N THR A 172 21.97 -9.32 14.76
CA THR A 172 21.99 -8.28 15.81
C THR A 172 22.04 -6.86 15.20
N LYS A 173 22.81 -6.67 14.13
CA LYS A 173 22.85 -5.39 13.40
C LYS A 173 21.53 -5.09 12.70
N MET A 174 20.89 -6.10 12.09
CA MET A 174 19.56 -5.95 11.47
C MET A 174 18.52 -5.53 12.51
N GLN A 175 18.50 -6.17 13.67
CA GLN A 175 17.63 -5.81 14.79
C GLN A 175 17.86 -4.37 15.28
N ALA A 176 19.12 -3.93 15.36
CA ALA A 176 19.44 -2.55 15.75
C ALA A 176 18.91 -1.52 14.74
N LEU A 177 18.99 -1.80 13.44
CA LEU A 177 18.42 -0.95 12.38
C LEU A 177 16.89 -0.89 12.45
N VAL A 178 16.21 -2.03 12.69
CA VAL A 178 14.76 -2.04 12.92
C VAL A 178 14.41 -1.18 14.14
N ARG A 179 15.12 -1.35 15.25
CA ARG A 179 14.91 -0.57 16.47
C ARG A 179 15.03 0.94 16.21
N GLN A 180 16.07 1.36 15.50
CA GLN A 180 16.24 2.76 15.09
C GLN A 180 15.08 3.25 14.25
N ALA A 181 14.68 2.49 13.21
CA ALA A 181 13.57 2.84 12.35
C ALA A 181 12.25 3.00 13.13
N MET A 182 11.94 2.07 14.04
CA MET A 182 10.74 2.15 14.89
C MET A 182 10.77 3.39 15.79
N GLN A 183 11.92 3.70 16.39
CA GLN A 183 12.10 4.92 17.20
C GLN A 183 11.95 6.20 16.38
N GLN A 184 12.28 6.17 15.11
CA GLN A 184 12.12 7.28 14.16
C GLN A 184 10.72 7.34 13.54
N GLY A 185 9.85 6.39 13.85
CA GLY A 185 8.43 6.42 13.50
C GLY A 185 8.02 5.51 12.34
N ALA A 186 8.80 4.48 12.02
CA ALA A 186 8.34 3.43 11.13
C ALA A 186 7.10 2.72 11.74
N LEU A 187 6.17 2.28 10.87
CA LEU A 187 4.91 1.63 11.26
C LEU A 187 5.10 0.14 11.61
N GLY A 188 6.20 -0.43 11.21
CA GLY A 188 6.52 -1.84 11.38
C GLY A 188 7.62 -2.28 10.41
N VAL A 189 7.77 -3.59 10.25
CA VAL A 189 8.66 -4.20 9.25
C VAL A 189 7.82 -4.71 8.07
N ALA A 190 8.27 -4.42 6.85
CA ALA A 190 7.67 -5.02 5.67
C ALA A 190 8.70 -5.83 4.86
N SER A 191 8.24 -6.90 4.21
CA SER A 191 9.09 -7.74 3.39
C SER A 191 8.52 -7.91 1.98
N SER A 192 9.43 -8.14 1.01
CA SER A 192 9.12 -8.60 -0.34
C SER A 192 10.00 -9.81 -0.62
N LEU A 193 9.42 -11.01 -0.55
CA LEU A 193 10.15 -12.27 -0.47
C LEU A 193 10.16 -13.04 -1.80
N SER A 194 9.49 -12.55 -2.85
CA SER A 194 9.36 -13.26 -4.12
C SER A 194 10.63 -13.24 -4.99
N GLY A 195 11.56 -12.33 -4.70
CA GLY A 195 12.81 -12.21 -5.43
C GLY A 195 13.97 -11.72 -4.57
N PRO A 196 15.22 -11.87 -5.04
CA PRO A 196 16.40 -11.34 -4.35
C PRO A 196 16.34 -9.82 -4.18
N PRO A 197 16.90 -9.28 -3.08
CA PRO A 197 17.53 -10.01 -1.98
C PRO A 197 16.54 -10.56 -0.94
N GLY A 198 15.23 -10.20 -1.02
CA GLY A 198 14.22 -10.62 -0.07
C GLY A 198 14.08 -12.14 0.04
N SER A 199 14.15 -12.86 -1.08
CA SER A 199 14.06 -14.33 -1.11
C SER A 199 15.21 -15.04 -0.39
N TRP A 200 16.30 -14.36 -0.10
CA TRP A 200 17.44 -14.91 0.66
C TRP A 200 17.22 -14.82 2.18
N ILE A 201 16.25 -14.02 2.62
CA ILE A 201 15.96 -13.84 4.06
C ILE A 201 15.14 -15.03 4.54
N ASP A 202 15.70 -15.77 5.50
CA ASP A 202 15.00 -16.91 6.11
C ASP A 202 13.96 -16.46 7.14
N THR A 203 13.06 -17.38 7.49
CA THR A 203 11.95 -17.16 8.43
C THR A 203 12.47 -16.72 9.82
N ASP A 204 13.57 -17.31 10.30
CA ASP A 204 14.12 -16.98 11.61
C ASP A 204 14.65 -15.56 11.69
N THR A 205 15.31 -15.11 10.62
CA THR A 205 15.76 -13.71 10.49
C THR A 205 14.58 -12.74 10.43
N LEU A 206 13.50 -13.08 9.70
CA LEU A 206 12.27 -12.28 9.67
C LEU A 206 11.60 -12.20 11.05
N VAL A 207 11.53 -13.33 11.79
CA VAL A 207 11.04 -13.36 13.17
C VAL A 207 11.91 -12.49 14.08
N ALA A 208 13.23 -12.54 13.94
CA ALA A 208 14.14 -11.72 14.76
C ALA A 208 13.92 -10.21 14.55
N MET A 209 13.73 -9.77 13.30
CA MET A 209 13.38 -8.39 12.97
C MET A 209 11.96 -8.03 13.43
N GLY A 210 11.00 -8.92 13.20
CA GLY A 210 9.60 -8.75 13.59
C GLY A 210 9.42 -8.56 15.09
N ARG A 211 10.15 -9.30 15.93
CA ARG A 211 10.13 -9.11 17.41
C ARG A 211 10.47 -7.70 17.82
N ILE A 212 11.47 -7.09 17.20
CA ILE A 212 11.81 -5.68 17.48
C ILE A 212 10.64 -4.76 17.09
N SER A 213 10.01 -4.99 15.94
CA SER A 213 8.79 -4.24 15.54
C SER A 213 7.69 -4.38 16.59
N GLY A 214 7.41 -5.62 17.06
CA GLY A 214 6.41 -5.92 18.09
C GLY A 214 6.67 -5.22 19.43
N GLU A 215 7.94 -5.14 19.89
CA GLU A 215 8.33 -4.39 21.11
C GLU A 215 7.85 -2.93 21.10
N TYR A 216 7.77 -2.33 19.90
CA TYR A 216 7.30 -0.95 19.70
C TYR A 216 5.81 -0.86 19.35
N GLY A 217 5.11 -1.99 19.21
CA GLY A 217 3.71 -2.04 18.81
C GLY A 217 3.48 -1.89 17.31
N GLY A 218 4.50 -2.15 16.49
CA GLY A 218 4.39 -2.19 15.04
C GLY A 218 3.79 -3.50 14.52
N ILE A 219 3.72 -3.63 13.19
CA ILE A 219 3.19 -4.81 12.50
C ILE A 219 4.25 -5.45 11.60
N TYR A 220 3.97 -6.65 11.09
CA TYR A 220 4.67 -7.27 9.98
C TYR A 220 3.77 -7.27 8.75
N SER A 221 4.20 -6.62 7.67
CA SER A 221 3.50 -6.58 6.39
C SER A 221 4.32 -7.32 5.34
N THR A 222 3.73 -8.15 4.48
CA THR A 222 4.52 -9.03 3.63
C THR A 222 3.95 -9.26 2.23
N HIS A 223 4.74 -8.92 1.22
CA HIS A 223 4.69 -9.62 -0.07
C HIS A 223 5.33 -10.99 0.14
N MET A 224 4.53 -12.01 0.04
CA MET A 224 4.89 -13.39 0.41
C MET A 224 6.01 -13.95 -0.49
N ARG A 225 6.62 -15.04 -0.05
CA ARG A 225 7.72 -15.71 -0.75
C ARG A 225 7.32 -16.21 -2.14
N THR A 226 6.11 -16.72 -2.26
CA THR A 226 5.50 -17.07 -3.55
C THR A 226 4.00 -16.83 -3.51
N GLU A 227 3.45 -16.46 -4.63
CA GLU A 227 2.02 -16.26 -4.87
C GLU A 227 1.49 -17.29 -5.89
N GLY A 228 2.39 -18.13 -6.41
CA GLY A 228 2.13 -19.27 -7.28
C GLY A 228 1.97 -20.58 -6.49
N LYS A 229 2.52 -21.69 -6.99
CA LYS A 229 2.28 -23.07 -6.48
C LYS A 229 2.54 -23.27 -4.99
N GLY A 230 3.44 -22.50 -4.38
CA GLY A 230 3.72 -22.54 -2.93
C GLY A 230 2.99 -21.48 -2.11
N VAL A 231 1.86 -20.95 -2.57
CA VAL A 231 1.16 -19.82 -1.91
C VAL A 231 0.60 -20.19 -0.53
N PHE A 232 0.13 -21.42 -0.34
CA PHE A 232 -0.39 -21.89 0.94
C PHE A 232 0.70 -21.94 2.01
N GLU A 233 1.87 -22.46 1.66
CA GLU A 233 3.06 -22.46 2.52
C GLU A 233 3.53 -21.04 2.83
N SER A 234 3.40 -20.13 1.88
CA SER A 234 3.78 -18.71 2.08
C SER A 234 2.82 -17.98 3.01
N VAL A 235 1.50 -18.26 2.95
CA VAL A 235 0.53 -17.75 3.92
C VAL A 235 0.82 -18.33 5.30
N ALA A 236 1.10 -19.63 5.39
CA ALA A 236 1.47 -20.28 6.65
C ALA A 236 2.77 -19.68 7.24
N GLU A 237 3.79 -19.40 6.40
CA GLU A 237 5.04 -18.71 6.82
C GLU A 237 4.74 -17.32 7.40
N ALA A 238 3.91 -16.52 6.73
CA ALA A 238 3.55 -15.19 7.20
C ALA A 238 2.84 -15.24 8.56
N ILE A 239 1.90 -16.17 8.73
CA ILE A 239 1.19 -16.43 9.99
C ILE A 239 2.17 -16.88 11.08
N GLU A 240 3.10 -17.79 10.78
CA GLU A 240 4.10 -18.28 11.72
C GLU A 240 5.07 -17.18 12.16
N ILE A 241 5.50 -16.30 11.24
CA ILE A 241 6.33 -15.12 11.59
C ILE A 241 5.59 -14.24 12.59
N GLY A 242 4.34 -13.88 12.32
CA GLY A 242 3.54 -13.06 13.22
C GLY A 242 3.36 -13.69 14.59
N LYS A 243 3.08 -14.99 14.66
CA LYS A 243 2.92 -15.75 15.89
C LYS A 243 4.23 -15.81 16.71
N ARG A 244 5.36 -16.12 16.06
CA ARG A 244 6.65 -16.25 16.75
C ARG A 244 7.24 -14.90 17.18
N ALA A 245 6.92 -13.84 16.45
CA ALA A 245 7.35 -12.50 16.74
C ALA A 245 6.37 -11.71 17.65
N ASP A 246 5.21 -12.30 17.96
CA ASP A 246 4.12 -11.71 18.79
C ASP A 246 3.68 -10.33 18.27
N LEU A 247 3.29 -10.27 16.98
CA LEU A 247 2.80 -9.04 16.34
C LEU A 247 1.73 -9.32 15.27
N PRO A 248 0.89 -8.33 14.94
CA PRO A 248 -0.07 -8.44 13.83
C PRO A 248 0.61 -8.65 12.49
N VAL A 249 -0.08 -9.35 11.60
CA VAL A 249 0.37 -9.61 10.22
C VAL A 249 -0.63 -9.03 9.22
N ASP A 250 -0.14 -8.33 8.20
CA ASP A 250 -0.90 -7.98 7.01
C ASP A 250 -0.25 -8.60 5.77
N ILE A 251 -0.97 -9.51 5.11
CA ILE A 251 -0.53 -10.11 3.86
C ILE A 251 -0.85 -9.14 2.73
N ILE A 252 0.20 -8.62 2.09
CA ILE A 252 0.09 -7.63 1.02
C ILE A 252 -0.52 -8.30 -0.23
N HIS A 253 -1.45 -7.61 -0.90
CA HIS A 253 -2.05 -7.93 -2.21
C HIS A 253 -2.34 -9.44 -2.42
N LEU A 254 -3.06 -10.05 -1.48
CA LEU A 254 -3.41 -11.48 -1.49
C LEU A 254 -3.99 -11.91 -2.85
N LYS A 255 -3.36 -12.87 -3.51
CA LYS A 255 -3.76 -13.40 -4.79
C LYS A 255 -3.31 -14.84 -5.00
N LEU A 256 -3.94 -15.50 -5.97
CA LEU A 256 -3.47 -16.74 -6.57
C LEU A 256 -2.90 -16.37 -7.95
N ALA A 257 -1.61 -16.23 -8.02
CA ALA A 257 -0.92 -15.75 -9.21
C ALA A 257 -0.35 -16.91 -10.05
N ASP A 258 -1.19 -17.91 -10.27
CA ASP A 258 -0.93 -19.06 -11.14
C ASP A 258 -2.28 -19.62 -11.60
N HIS A 259 -2.46 -19.77 -12.91
CA HIS A 259 -3.73 -20.22 -13.48
C HIS A 259 -4.15 -21.64 -13.04
N GLU A 260 -3.19 -22.50 -12.63
CA GLU A 260 -3.49 -23.82 -12.07
C GLU A 260 -4.15 -23.77 -10.67
N LEU A 261 -4.04 -22.60 -10.00
CA LEU A 261 -4.60 -22.38 -8.65
C LEU A 261 -5.95 -21.65 -8.66
N TRP A 262 -6.38 -21.16 -9.82
CA TRP A 262 -7.63 -20.39 -9.87
C TRP A 262 -8.81 -21.17 -9.30
N GLY A 263 -9.65 -20.49 -8.54
CA GLY A 263 -10.78 -21.05 -7.80
C GLY A 263 -10.47 -21.51 -6.39
N LYS A 264 -9.19 -21.52 -5.96
CA LYS A 264 -8.79 -21.96 -4.60
C LYS A 264 -8.67 -20.81 -3.57
N MET A 265 -9.11 -19.61 -3.92
CA MET A 265 -9.11 -18.47 -2.98
C MET A 265 -9.91 -18.76 -1.68
N PRO A 266 -11.05 -19.46 -1.71
CA PRO A 266 -11.74 -19.85 -0.48
C PRO A 266 -10.87 -20.66 0.49
N GLU A 267 -10.07 -21.60 -0.03
CA GLU A 267 -9.16 -22.42 0.75
C GLU A 267 -8.02 -21.57 1.34
N LEU A 268 -7.44 -20.68 0.53
CA LEU A 268 -6.38 -19.77 0.98
C LEU A 268 -6.86 -18.81 2.07
N VAL A 269 -8.04 -18.25 1.91
CA VAL A 269 -8.68 -17.38 2.91
C VAL A 269 -8.96 -18.13 4.21
N ALA A 270 -9.33 -19.42 4.12
CA ALA A 270 -9.57 -20.25 5.30
C ALA A 270 -8.33 -20.40 6.20
N GLU A 271 -7.10 -20.39 5.64
CA GLU A 271 -5.87 -20.40 6.44
C GLU A 271 -5.78 -19.14 7.33
N ILE A 272 -6.07 -17.97 6.78
CA ILE A 272 -6.07 -16.72 7.53
C ILE A 272 -7.20 -16.72 8.57
N GLN A 273 -8.40 -17.19 8.20
CA GLN A 273 -9.54 -17.31 9.13
C GLN A 273 -9.22 -18.23 10.31
N ASN A 274 -8.57 -19.37 10.06
CA ASN A 274 -8.15 -20.32 11.07
C ASN A 274 -7.12 -19.71 12.05
N ALA A 275 -6.19 -18.90 11.56
CA ALA A 275 -5.25 -18.18 12.42
C ALA A 275 -5.98 -17.15 13.30
N ARG A 276 -6.92 -16.39 12.71
CA ARG A 276 -7.75 -15.41 13.44
C ARG A 276 -8.62 -16.08 14.51
N ALA A 277 -9.23 -17.22 14.20
CA ALA A 277 -10.03 -17.99 15.16
C ALA A 277 -9.19 -18.48 16.36
N LYS A 278 -7.87 -18.63 16.17
CA LYS A 278 -6.91 -18.96 17.23
C LYS A 278 -6.37 -17.74 17.97
N GLY A 279 -6.90 -16.55 17.69
CA GLY A 279 -6.55 -15.29 18.38
C GLY A 279 -5.41 -14.49 17.74
N GLN A 280 -4.90 -14.90 16.58
CA GLN A 280 -3.86 -14.14 15.89
C GLN A 280 -4.48 -12.99 15.09
N ASP A 281 -3.91 -11.78 15.20
CA ASP A 281 -4.29 -10.64 14.35
C ASP A 281 -3.62 -10.77 12.98
N ALA A 282 -4.27 -11.55 12.10
CA ALA A 282 -3.85 -11.77 10.72
C ALA A 282 -4.86 -11.16 9.76
N THR A 283 -4.40 -10.31 8.86
CA THR A 283 -5.19 -9.58 7.86
C THR A 283 -4.53 -9.67 6.49
N ALA A 284 -5.22 -9.19 5.46
CA ALA A 284 -4.65 -9.04 4.13
C ALA A 284 -5.20 -7.79 3.44
N ASN A 285 -4.59 -7.40 2.34
CA ASN A 285 -5.16 -6.41 1.42
C ASN A 285 -5.16 -6.95 -0.02
N VAL A 286 -5.93 -6.31 -0.90
CA VAL A 286 -6.00 -6.64 -2.33
C VAL A 286 -6.13 -5.36 -3.15
N TYR A 287 -5.78 -5.42 -4.43
CA TYR A 287 -6.12 -4.43 -5.43
C TYR A 287 -7.09 -5.02 -6.48
N PRO A 288 -7.95 -4.20 -7.10
CA PRO A 288 -9.06 -4.69 -7.94
C PRO A 288 -8.64 -4.90 -9.41
N TYR A 289 -7.56 -5.64 -9.66
CA TYR A 289 -7.03 -5.91 -11.01
C TYR A 289 -6.60 -7.36 -11.19
N ARG A 290 -6.63 -7.83 -12.44
CA ARG A 290 -6.30 -9.21 -12.83
C ARG A 290 -4.84 -9.42 -13.21
N ALA A 291 -4.00 -8.42 -13.01
CA ALA A 291 -2.57 -8.51 -13.28
C ALA A 291 -1.76 -7.88 -12.15
N GLY A 292 -0.57 -8.39 -11.92
CA GLY A 292 0.44 -7.80 -11.06
C GLY A 292 1.50 -7.08 -11.87
N GLN A 293 2.44 -6.43 -11.17
CA GLN A 293 3.63 -5.83 -11.80
C GLN A 293 4.86 -6.19 -10.99
N ASN A 294 5.92 -6.58 -11.69
CA ASN A 294 7.24 -6.83 -11.12
C ASN A 294 8.32 -6.52 -12.16
N ASN A 295 9.60 -6.75 -11.86
CA ASN A 295 10.68 -6.64 -12.84
C ASN A 295 10.73 -7.90 -13.74
N LEU A 296 11.00 -7.74 -15.03
CA LEU A 296 11.19 -8.86 -15.96
C LEU A 296 12.33 -9.81 -15.52
N ALA A 297 13.34 -9.26 -14.83
CA ALA A 297 14.44 -10.05 -14.28
C ALA A 297 14.01 -11.08 -13.22
N THR A 298 12.81 -10.99 -12.65
CA THR A 298 12.28 -12.01 -11.71
C THR A 298 12.01 -13.36 -12.36
N ILE A 299 11.99 -13.42 -13.68
CA ILE A 299 11.94 -14.68 -14.45
C ILE A 299 13.29 -15.42 -14.43
N ILE A 300 14.39 -14.71 -14.13
CA ILE A 300 15.72 -15.30 -14.04
C ILE A 300 15.84 -16.07 -12.71
N PRO A 301 16.38 -17.32 -12.73
CA PRO A 301 16.51 -18.13 -11.52
C PRO A 301 17.24 -17.43 -10.38
N PRO A 302 16.80 -17.61 -9.10
CA PRO A 302 17.33 -16.87 -7.95
C PRO A 302 18.86 -16.97 -7.76
N TRP A 303 19.46 -18.14 -8.07
CA TRP A 303 20.91 -18.33 -7.98
C TRP A 303 21.70 -17.42 -8.93
N ALA A 304 21.10 -17.05 -10.07
CA ALA A 304 21.75 -16.21 -11.05
C ALA A 304 21.86 -14.73 -10.59
N HIS A 305 21.12 -14.33 -9.57
CA HIS A 305 21.16 -12.97 -9.01
C HIS A 305 22.26 -12.78 -7.94
N GLU A 306 22.93 -13.83 -7.50
CA GLU A 306 24.02 -13.72 -6.52
C GLU A 306 25.10 -12.74 -7.00
N GLY A 307 25.43 -11.75 -6.17
CA GLY A 307 26.36 -10.66 -6.51
C GLY A 307 25.72 -9.50 -7.28
N GLY A 308 24.36 -9.45 -7.32
CA GLY A 308 23.60 -8.33 -7.86
C GLY A 308 23.39 -8.34 -9.37
N THR A 309 22.79 -7.27 -9.88
CA THR A 309 22.32 -7.16 -11.27
C THR A 309 23.46 -7.33 -12.28
N GLN A 310 24.63 -6.75 -12.04
CA GLN A 310 25.76 -6.86 -12.99
C GLN A 310 26.28 -8.30 -13.08
N ALA A 311 26.34 -9.01 -11.95
CA ALA A 311 26.73 -10.42 -11.92
C ALA A 311 25.69 -11.31 -12.64
N MET A 312 24.41 -11.02 -12.48
CA MET A 312 23.33 -11.67 -13.22
C MET A 312 23.52 -11.48 -14.72
N LEU A 313 23.68 -10.25 -15.19
CA LEU A 313 23.86 -9.95 -16.63
C LEU A 313 25.10 -10.64 -17.23
N GLN A 314 26.17 -10.81 -16.45
CA GLN A 314 27.32 -11.61 -16.90
C GLN A 314 26.98 -13.09 -17.04
N ARG A 315 26.18 -13.66 -16.13
CA ARG A 315 25.73 -15.05 -16.21
C ARG A 315 24.81 -15.32 -17.40
N LEU A 316 23.98 -14.35 -17.80
CA LEU A 316 23.15 -14.47 -19.01
C LEU A 316 23.99 -14.60 -20.29
N LYS A 317 25.22 -14.07 -20.30
CA LYS A 317 26.18 -14.14 -21.44
C LYS A 317 27.04 -15.40 -21.45
N ASP A 318 27.03 -16.17 -20.36
CA ASP A 318 27.90 -17.35 -20.25
C ASP A 318 27.32 -18.56 -21.01
N PRO A 319 27.94 -19.01 -22.09
CA PRO A 319 27.45 -20.15 -22.85
C PRO A 319 27.38 -21.46 -22.04
N ALA A 320 28.19 -21.60 -20.99
CA ALA A 320 28.18 -22.79 -20.13
C ALA A 320 26.93 -22.85 -19.25
N LEU A 321 26.28 -21.69 -18.95
CA LEU A 321 25.07 -21.59 -18.14
C LEU A 321 23.79 -21.55 -18.98
N HIS A 322 23.89 -21.28 -20.29
CA HIS A 322 22.76 -21.01 -21.17
C HIS A 322 21.68 -22.11 -21.13
N ALA A 323 22.07 -23.37 -21.38
CA ALA A 323 21.11 -24.50 -21.40
C ALA A 323 20.39 -24.68 -20.04
N ARG A 324 21.11 -24.47 -18.95
CA ARG A 324 20.52 -24.51 -17.59
C ARG A 324 19.52 -23.38 -17.38
N LEU A 325 19.88 -22.15 -17.73
CA LEU A 325 19.02 -20.97 -17.62
C LEU A 325 17.74 -21.16 -18.44
N VAL A 326 17.84 -21.58 -19.70
CA VAL A 326 16.68 -21.86 -20.56
C VAL A 326 15.75 -22.88 -19.91
N SER A 327 16.31 -24.03 -19.49
CA SER A 327 15.51 -25.10 -18.87
C SER A 327 14.81 -24.66 -17.59
N GLU A 328 15.50 -23.93 -16.70
CA GLU A 328 14.93 -23.49 -15.44
C GLU A 328 13.89 -22.38 -15.64
N ILE A 329 14.05 -21.49 -16.64
CA ILE A 329 13.05 -20.49 -17.00
C ILE A 329 11.78 -21.15 -17.55
N GLU A 330 11.91 -22.10 -18.46
CA GLU A 330 10.77 -22.72 -19.13
C GLU A 330 10.02 -23.73 -18.24
N HIS A 331 10.72 -24.43 -17.35
CA HIS A 331 10.15 -25.56 -16.60
C HIS A 331 10.18 -25.38 -15.08
N GLY A 332 10.79 -24.28 -14.56
CA GLY A 332 11.05 -24.09 -13.13
C GLY A 332 12.25 -24.91 -12.62
N ILE A 333 12.58 -24.75 -11.36
CA ILE A 333 13.64 -25.49 -10.66
C ILE A 333 12.97 -26.64 -9.89
N PRO A 334 13.26 -27.91 -10.20
CA PRO A 334 12.65 -29.05 -9.50
C PRO A 334 12.85 -28.99 -7.98
N GLY A 335 11.76 -29.14 -7.22
CA GLY A 335 11.78 -29.11 -5.75
C GLY A 335 11.97 -27.72 -5.14
N SER A 336 11.93 -26.66 -5.93
CA SER A 336 12.02 -25.28 -5.47
C SER A 336 10.63 -24.65 -5.41
N ASN A 337 10.43 -23.76 -4.42
CA ASN A 337 9.26 -22.88 -4.34
C ASN A 337 9.48 -21.54 -5.06
N TRP A 338 10.45 -21.48 -5.95
CA TRP A 338 10.70 -20.26 -6.73
C TRP A 338 9.47 -19.88 -7.56
N TYR A 339 9.02 -18.64 -7.36
CA TYR A 339 7.90 -18.07 -8.09
C TYR A 339 8.38 -17.58 -9.47
N ASN A 340 8.16 -18.42 -10.49
CA ASN A 340 8.50 -18.10 -11.86
C ASN A 340 7.28 -17.48 -12.57
N HIS A 341 7.33 -16.19 -12.82
CA HIS A 341 6.24 -15.45 -13.47
C HIS A 341 5.95 -15.93 -14.91
N TYR A 342 6.95 -16.51 -15.62
CA TYR A 342 6.72 -17.07 -16.95
C TYR A 342 5.78 -18.29 -16.88
N THR A 343 6.10 -19.24 -16.02
CA THR A 343 5.23 -20.43 -15.86
C THR A 343 3.86 -20.05 -15.29
N ALA A 344 3.80 -19.07 -14.40
CA ALA A 344 2.56 -18.57 -13.79
C ALA A 344 1.62 -17.90 -14.81
N THR A 345 2.13 -17.18 -15.79
CA THR A 345 1.34 -16.60 -16.89
C THR A 345 1.04 -17.59 -18.01
N GLY A 346 1.79 -18.69 -18.10
CA GLY A 346 1.67 -19.73 -19.10
C GLY A 346 2.15 -19.35 -20.50
N SER A 347 2.53 -18.09 -20.75
CA SER A 347 3.00 -17.64 -22.05
C SER A 347 3.70 -16.27 -22.02
N TRP A 348 4.50 -15.97 -23.03
CA TRP A 348 5.10 -14.64 -23.27
C TRP A 348 4.04 -13.56 -23.58
N GLU A 349 2.85 -13.93 -24.07
CA GLU A 349 1.71 -13.01 -24.25
C GLU A 349 1.17 -12.50 -22.91
N GLY A 350 1.30 -13.30 -21.84
CA GLY A 350 0.89 -12.92 -20.48
C GLY A 350 1.71 -11.80 -19.85
N MET A 351 2.66 -11.18 -20.56
CA MET A 351 3.59 -10.18 -20.05
C MET A 351 3.54 -8.91 -20.91
N LEU A 352 3.37 -7.74 -20.26
CA LEU A 352 3.37 -6.44 -20.93
C LEU A 352 4.49 -5.57 -20.37
N LEU A 353 5.37 -5.06 -21.25
CA LEU A 353 6.52 -4.25 -20.86
C LEU A 353 6.08 -2.82 -20.53
N VAL A 354 6.48 -2.32 -19.35
CA VAL A 354 6.03 -1.04 -18.80
C VAL A 354 6.98 0.11 -19.15
N SER A 355 8.27 -0.10 -18.88
CA SER A 355 9.29 0.93 -19.08
C SER A 355 10.61 0.31 -19.47
N LEU A 356 11.23 0.91 -20.46
CA LEU A 356 12.48 0.46 -21.06
C LEU A 356 13.49 1.61 -21.06
N SER A 357 14.64 1.42 -20.42
CA SER A 357 15.65 2.47 -20.27
C SER A 357 16.38 2.79 -21.58
N ASN A 358 16.54 1.77 -22.44
CA ASN A 358 17.20 1.91 -23.72
C ASN A 358 16.30 2.60 -24.75
N PRO A 359 16.71 3.74 -25.35
CA PRO A 359 15.91 4.47 -26.34
C PRO A 359 15.46 3.62 -27.53
N ALA A 360 16.27 2.64 -27.95
CA ALA A 360 15.93 1.74 -29.06
C ALA A 360 14.73 0.82 -28.78
N TYR A 361 14.37 0.64 -27.51
CA TYR A 361 13.26 -0.19 -27.06
C TYR A 361 12.01 0.60 -26.68
N LYS A 362 12.03 1.93 -26.69
CA LYS A 362 10.91 2.78 -26.26
C LYS A 362 9.59 2.49 -26.98
N THR A 363 9.66 2.08 -28.24
CA THR A 363 8.49 1.71 -29.04
C THR A 363 7.78 0.44 -28.54
N TYR A 364 8.43 -0.35 -27.68
CA TYR A 364 7.86 -1.57 -27.09
C TYR A 364 7.21 -1.34 -25.73
N GLU A 365 7.24 -0.14 -25.17
CA GLU A 365 6.48 0.18 -23.95
C GLU A 365 4.98 0.03 -24.25
N GLY A 366 4.29 -0.77 -23.43
CA GLY A 366 2.89 -1.14 -23.63
C GLY A 366 2.67 -2.33 -24.56
N HIS A 367 3.72 -2.92 -25.15
CA HIS A 367 3.65 -4.14 -25.96
C HIS A 367 3.79 -5.42 -25.13
N ARG A 368 3.24 -6.51 -25.64
CA ARG A 368 3.40 -7.84 -25.05
C ARG A 368 4.77 -8.42 -25.41
N MET A 369 5.32 -9.24 -24.50
CA MET A 369 6.67 -9.81 -24.70
C MET A 369 6.77 -10.71 -25.93
N ASN A 370 5.71 -11.44 -26.31
CA ASN A 370 5.67 -12.22 -27.56
C ASN A 370 5.85 -11.35 -28.82
N GLU A 371 5.35 -10.11 -28.83
CA GLU A 371 5.54 -9.17 -29.95
C GLU A 371 7.02 -8.71 -30.02
N VAL A 372 7.63 -8.47 -28.87
CA VAL A 372 9.04 -8.07 -28.77
C VAL A 372 9.95 -9.22 -29.20
N ILE A 373 9.65 -10.45 -28.78
CA ILE A 373 10.36 -11.67 -29.22
C ILE A 373 10.31 -11.81 -30.74
N ALA A 374 9.13 -11.63 -31.34
CA ALA A 374 8.96 -11.70 -32.79
C ALA A 374 9.79 -10.64 -33.55
N ALA A 375 9.92 -9.43 -32.97
CA ALA A 375 10.69 -8.33 -33.56
C ALA A 375 12.22 -8.52 -33.43
N ILE A 376 12.69 -9.11 -32.32
CA ILE A 376 14.13 -9.37 -32.12
C ILE A 376 14.62 -10.53 -32.99
N ALA A 377 13.75 -11.50 -33.30
CA ALA A 377 14.00 -12.78 -33.92
C ALA A 377 14.99 -13.69 -33.10
N GLY A 378 14.78 -15.01 -33.17
CA GLY A 378 15.57 -15.99 -32.42
C GLY A 378 14.78 -16.74 -31.35
N PRO A 379 15.44 -17.56 -30.53
CA PRO A 379 14.81 -18.27 -29.42
C PRO A 379 14.20 -17.29 -28.39
N PRO A 380 13.01 -17.58 -27.81
CA PRO A 380 12.34 -16.66 -26.93
C PRO A 380 13.16 -16.25 -25.68
N VAL A 381 13.89 -17.19 -25.10
CA VAL A 381 14.73 -16.91 -23.91
C VAL A 381 15.93 -16.04 -24.25
N ASP A 382 16.50 -16.21 -25.47
CA ASP A 382 17.61 -15.36 -25.94
C ASP A 382 17.11 -13.90 -26.14
N ALA A 383 15.91 -13.74 -26.65
CA ALA A 383 15.28 -12.41 -26.74
C ALA A 383 15.05 -11.80 -25.35
N LEU A 384 14.61 -12.59 -24.35
CA LEU A 384 14.50 -12.15 -22.96
C LEU A 384 15.88 -11.65 -22.44
N PHE A 385 16.95 -12.44 -22.61
CA PHE A 385 18.28 -12.06 -22.17
C PHE A 385 18.73 -10.76 -22.82
N LYS A 386 18.54 -10.63 -24.13
CA LYS A 386 18.86 -9.40 -24.86
C LYS A 386 18.09 -8.18 -24.34
N VAL A 387 16.79 -8.30 -24.09
CA VAL A 387 15.98 -7.22 -23.52
C VAL A 387 16.50 -6.80 -22.14
N LEU A 388 16.84 -7.77 -21.28
CA LEU A 388 17.40 -7.49 -19.95
C LEU A 388 18.78 -6.83 -20.05
N GLU A 389 19.67 -7.35 -20.90
CA GLU A 389 21.02 -6.79 -21.10
C GLU A 389 20.96 -5.36 -21.60
N ASP A 390 20.21 -5.12 -22.67
CA ASP A 390 20.10 -3.82 -23.32
C ASP A 390 19.42 -2.75 -22.40
N ASN A 391 18.65 -3.21 -21.41
CA ASN A 391 17.99 -2.34 -20.40
C ASN A 391 18.60 -2.49 -19.00
N GLN A 392 19.84 -2.95 -18.89
CA GLN A 392 20.60 -3.02 -17.64
C GLN A 392 19.93 -3.82 -16.52
N GLY A 393 19.17 -4.86 -16.89
CA GLY A 393 18.47 -5.76 -15.96
C GLY A 393 17.23 -5.18 -15.30
N SER A 394 16.79 -3.98 -15.66
CA SER A 394 15.62 -3.32 -15.05
C SER A 394 14.54 -3.04 -16.10
N VAL A 395 13.52 -3.91 -16.14
CA VAL A 395 12.39 -3.82 -17.06
C VAL A 395 11.09 -4.08 -16.29
N PRO A 396 10.44 -3.05 -15.72
CA PRO A 396 9.11 -3.19 -15.10
C PRO A 396 8.14 -3.85 -16.10
N THR A 397 7.42 -4.86 -15.63
CA THR A 397 6.56 -5.70 -16.47
C THR A 397 5.28 -6.05 -15.76
N VAL A 398 4.13 -5.95 -16.46
CA VAL A 398 2.81 -6.39 -15.99
C VAL A 398 2.61 -7.85 -16.36
N TYR A 399 2.15 -8.67 -15.40
CA TYR A 399 1.91 -10.10 -15.52
C TYR A 399 0.44 -10.43 -15.33
N PHE A 400 -0.19 -11.06 -16.34
CA PHE A 400 -1.61 -11.39 -16.36
C PHE A 400 -1.84 -12.82 -15.83
N HIS A 401 -1.90 -12.98 -14.52
CA HIS A 401 -1.96 -14.29 -13.85
C HIS A 401 -2.97 -14.37 -12.69
N HIS A 402 -3.90 -13.39 -12.57
CA HIS A 402 -4.93 -13.41 -11.53
C HIS A 402 -6.31 -13.76 -12.10
N ASP A 403 -7.15 -14.42 -11.29
CA ASP A 403 -8.55 -14.67 -11.60
C ASP A 403 -9.47 -13.61 -10.98
N GLU A 404 -10.49 -13.21 -11.75
CA GLU A 404 -11.48 -12.20 -11.33
C GLU A 404 -12.35 -12.69 -10.17
N LYS A 405 -12.76 -13.97 -10.18
CA LYS A 405 -13.65 -14.53 -9.14
C LYS A 405 -12.92 -14.71 -7.82
N ASP A 406 -11.66 -15.11 -7.88
CA ASP A 406 -10.78 -15.22 -6.71
C ASP A 406 -10.56 -13.85 -6.05
N MET A 407 -10.28 -12.82 -6.85
CA MET A 407 -10.13 -11.45 -6.36
C MET A 407 -11.45 -10.94 -5.75
N GLN A 408 -12.61 -11.18 -6.38
CA GLN A 408 -13.90 -10.81 -5.83
C GLN A 408 -14.23 -11.58 -4.53
N TYR A 409 -13.82 -12.84 -4.42
CA TYR A 409 -13.98 -13.60 -3.20
C TYR A 409 -13.17 -12.98 -2.05
N ALA A 410 -11.92 -12.61 -2.31
CA ALA A 410 -11.07 -11.90 -1.36
C ALA A 410 -11.66 -10.54 -0.95
N LEU A 411 -12.16 -9.74 -1.91
CA LEU A 411 -12.81 -8.45 -1.64
C LEU A 411 -13.97 -8.56 -0.65
N ARG A 412 -14.75 -9.66 -0.67
CA ARG A 412 -15.89 -9.85 0.24
C ARG A 412 -15.48 -10.16 1.69
N GLN A 413 -14.23 -10.53 1.94
CA GLN A 413 -13.81 -10.91 3.29
C GLN A 413 -13.67 -9.69 4.21
N PRO A 414 -14.23 -9.69 5.43
CA PRO A 414 -14.27 -8.50 6.28
C PRO A 414 -12.89 -8.03 6.77
N PHE A 415 -11.91 -8.92 6.86
CA PHE A 415 -10.54 -8.66 7.30
C PHE A 415 -9.55 -8.39 6.15
N ILE A 416 -10.03 -8.41 4.91
CA ILE A 416 -9.23 -8.04 3.73
C ILE A 416 -9.61 -6.63 3.32
N SER A 417 -8.64 -5.73 3.34
CA SER A 417 -8.79 -4.32 2.97
C SER A 417 -8.32 -4.04 1.54
N ILE A 418 -8.27 -2.77 1.15
CA ILE A 418 -7.88 -2.35 -0.19
C ILE A 418 -6.59 -1.53 -0.09
N GLY A 419 -5.57 -1.95 -0.86
CA GLY A 419 -4.36 -1.21 -1.15
C GLY A 419 -4.17 -1.09 -2.65
N SER A 420 -3.40 -0.11 -3.14
CA SER A 420 -3.24 0.09 -4.58
C SER A 420 -2.12 -0.75 -5.19
N ASP A 421 -1.09 -1.04 -4.43
CA ASP A 421 0.20 -1.54 -4.96
C ASP A 421 0.71 -0.62 -6.10
N GLY A 422 0.35 0.66 -5.98
CA GLY A 422 0.63 1.68 -6.99
C GLY A 422 1.78 2.58 -6.62
N THR A 423 2.07 3.49 -7.53
CA THR A 423 3.06 4.55 -7.32
C THR A 423 2.43 5.89 -7.68
N ALA A 424 2.69 6.92 -6.87
CA ALA A 424 2.26 8.28 -7.18
C ALA A 424 3.02 8.82 -8.39
N VAL A 425 2.28 9.10 -9.45
CA VAL A 425 2.77 9.61 -10.73
C VAL A 425 1.85 10.72 -11.24
N ALA A 426 2.20 11.33 -12.38
CA ALA A 426 1.36 12.28 -13.11
C ALA A 426 1.24 11.84 -14.58
N ILE A 427 0.31 12.44 -15.32
CA ILE A 427 0.18 12.20 -16.76
C ILE A 427 1.11 13.07 -17.60
N ASP A 428 1.79 14.01 -16.94
CA ASP A 428 2.71 14.98 -17.55
C ASP A 428 3.90 15.23 -16.62
N GLY A 429 4.93 15.89 -17.16
CA GLY A 429 6.15 16.23 -16.43
C GLY A 429 7.04 15.03 -16.06
N PRO A 430 8.06 15.23 -15.19
CA PRO A 430 9.00 14.19 -14.80
C PRO A 430 8.40 12.92 -14.19
N PRO A 431 7.25 12.99 -13.44
CA PRO A 431 6.60 11.79 -12.92
C PRO A 431 5.81 10.99 -13.97
N ALA A 432 5.63 11.48 -15.19
CA ALA A 432 4.97 10.77 -16.28
C ALA A 432 5.94 9.78 -16.90
N ALA A 433 5.97 8.54 -16.39
CA ALA A 433 6.93 7.54 -16.84
C ALA A 433 6.28 6.34 -17.50
N GLY A 434 6.75 6.00 -18.72
CA GLY A 434 6.48 4.73 -19.39
C GLY A 434 4.99 4.43 -19.60
N HIS A 435 4.66 3.14 -19.53
CA HIS A 435 3.31 2.60 -19.69
C HIS A 435 2.85 1.88 -18.38
N PRO A 436 2.59 2.64 -17.28
CA PRO A 436 2.42 2.07 -15.95
C PRO A 436 1.18 1.17 -15.85
N HIS A 437 1.14 0.32 -14.83
CA HIS A 437 -0.06 -0.46 -14.50
C HIS A 437 -1.25 0.51 -14.19
N PRO A 438 -2.48 0.25 -14.69
CA PRO A 438 -3.63 1.14 -14.46
C PRO A 438 -3.99 1.34 -12.97
N ARG A 439 -3.52 0.46 -12.07
CA ARG A 439 -3.70 0.60 -10.62
C ARG A 439 -3.09 1.88 -10.03
N TYR A 440 -2.12 2.49 -10.72
CA TYR A 440 -1.52 3.76 -10.30
C TYR A 440 -2.51 4.94 -10.37
N PHE A 441 -3.55 4.81 -11.22
CA PHE A 441 -4.51 5.87 -11.49
C PHE A 441 -5.95 5.54 -11.08
N GLY A 442 -6.29 4.26 -10.86
CA GLY A 442 -7.70 3.86 -10.84
C GLY A 442 -8.15 2.94 -9.70
N THR A 443 -7.29 2.49 -8.78
CA THR A 443 -7.62 1.45 -7.78
C THR A 443 -8.89 1.77 -6.97
N PHE A 444 -8.95 2.90 -6.30
CA PHE A 444 -10.05 3.26 -5.40
C PHE A 444 -11.34 3.59 -6.17
N PRO A 445 -11.30 4.41 -7.23
CA PRO A 445 -12.46 4.63 -8.10
C PRO A 445 -13.01 3.36 -8.73
N ARG A 446 -12.14 2.42 -9.14
CA ARG A 446 -12.55 1.12 -9.69
C ARG A 446 -13.34 0.28 -8.70
N VAL A 447 -12.94 0.26 -7.42
CA VAL A 447 -13.71 -0.41 -6.36
C VAL A 447 -15.10 0.17 -6.29
N LEU A 448 -15.23 1.50 -6.23
CA LEU A 448 -16.51 2.19 -6.08
C LEU A 448 -17.40 2.10 -7.32
N ALA A 449 -16.81 2.18 -8.52
CA ALA A 449 -17.53 2.06 -9.77
C ALA A 449 -17.93 0.60 -10.04
N ARG A 450 -16.94 -0.25 -10.29
CA ARG A 450 -17.16 -1.61 -10.76
C ARG A 450 -17.73 -2.53 -9.68
N TYR A 451 -17.10 -2.57 -8.52
CA TYR A 451 -17.43 -3.59 -7.50
C TYR A 451 -18.52 -3.16 -6.52
N VAL A 452 -18.81 -1.86 -6.41
CA VAL A 452 -19.95 -1.35 -5.63
C VAL A 452 -21.14 -1.05 -6.52
N ARG A 453 -21.01 -0.10 -7.48
CA ARG A 453 -22.13 0.39 -8.27
C ARG A 453 -22.62 -0.64 -9.30
N ASP A 454 -21.71 -1.18 -10.10
CA ASP A 454 -22.05 -1.96 -11.29
C ASP A 454 -22.27 -3.46 -10.96
N GLU A 455 -21.30 -4.13 -10.32
CA GLU A 455 -21.33 -5.56 -10.03
C GLU A 455 -21.88 -5.91 -8.64
N LYS A 456 -22.02 -4.95 -7.72
CA LYS A 456 -22.58 -5.11 -6.37
C LYS A 456 -21.89 -6.21 -5.55
N VAL A 457 -20.58 -6.31 -5.70
CA VAL A 457 -19.72 -7.24 -4.93
C VAL A 457 -19.60 -6.79 -3.48
N LEU A 458 -19.58 -5.48 -3.24
CA LEU A 458 -19.50 -4.81 -1.94
C LEU A 458 -20.65 -3.81 -1.80
N THR A 459 -21.03 -3.51 -0.54
CA THR A 459 -21.81 -2.29 -0.25
C THR A 459 -20.88 -1.07 -0.30
N LEU A 460 -21.45 0.11 -0.50
CA LEU A 460 -20.67 1.36 -0.49
C LEU A 460 -20.00 1.59 0.87
N GLU A 461 -20.73 1.31 1.93
CA GLU A 461 -20.27 1.48 3.31
C GLU A 461 -19.10 0.54 3.65
N ASP A 462 -19.16 -0.74 3.22
CA ASP A 462 -18.06 -1.69 3.45
C ASP A 462 -16.83 -1.36 2.59
N ALA A 463 -17.03 -0.95 1.33
CA ALA A 463 -15.94 -0.50 0.47
C ALA A 463 -15.19 0.70 1.11
N ILE A 464 -15.91 1.72 1.60
CA ILE A 464 -15.30 2.86 2.28
C ILE A 464 -14.57 2.41 3.55
N ARG A 465 -15.16 1.55 4.38
CA ARG A 465 -14.49 0.99 5.57
C ARG A 465 -13.17 0.32 5.19
N LYS A 466 -13.16 -0.53 4.15
CA LYS A 466 -11.95 -1.25 3.67
C LYS A 466 -10.86 -0.32 3.13
N MET A 467 -11.23 0.86 2.65
CA MET A 467 -10.29 1.87 2.12
C MET A 467 -9.89 2.92 3.16
N THR A 468 -10.45 2.89 4.37
CA THR A 468 -10.24 3.93 5.39
C THR A 468 -9.96 3.35 6.77
N SER A 469 -10.96 3.12 7.63
CA SER A 469 -10.77 2.69 9.02
C SER A 469 -10.07 1.33 9.14
N ALA A 470 -10.40 0.38 8.28
CA ALA A 470 -9.74 -0.94 8.29
C ALA A 470 -8.23 -0.84 8.04
N ASN A 471 -7.80 0.08 7.18
CA ASN A 471 -6.38 0.36 6.95
C ASN A 471 -5.75 1.13 8.12
N ALA A 472 -6.45 2.13 8.66
CA ALA A 472 -5.98 2.90 9.82
C ALA A 472 -5.76 2.01 11.06
N GLU A 473 -6.70 1.08 11.32
CA GLU A 473 -6.61 0.13 12.43
C GLU A 473 -5.41 -0.81 12.31
N LYS A 474 -5.12 -1.34 11.10
CA LYS A 474 -3.96 -2.20 10.85
C LYS A 474 -2.64 -1.54 11.24
N ILE A 475 -2.46 -0.29 10.86
CA ILE A 475 -1.24 0.48 11.12
C ILE A 475 -1.31 1.27 12.43
N ARG A 476 -2.37 1.07 13.23
CA ARG A 476 -2.57 1.69 14.54
C ARG A 476 -2.58 3.22 14.53
N ILE A 477 -3.15 3.82 13.48
CA ILE A 477 -3.41 5.26 13.36
C ILE A 477 -4.89 5.49 13.70
N PHE A 478 -5.19 5.92 14.93
CA PHE A 478 -6.57 5.96 15.45
C PHE A 478 -7.24 7.34 15.37
N ASP A 479 -6.54 8.36 14.92
CA ASP A 479 -7.07 9.72 14.76
C ASP A 479 -7.47 10.07 13.31
N ARG A 480 -7.51 9.05 12.42
CA ARG A 480 -7.86 9.12 11.00
C ARG A 480 -8.70 7.92 10.56
N GLY A 481 -9.19 7.92 9.33
CA GLY A 481 -9.94 6.79 8.74
C GLY A 481 -11.42 6.75 9.11
N LEU A 482 -11.88 7.61 10.00
CA LEU A 482 -13.30 7.79 10.35
C LEU A 482 -13.68 9.27 10.32
N LEU A 483 -14.93 9.57 9.96
CA LEU A 483 -15.52 10.89 10.17
C LEU A 483 -16.11 10.95 11.57
N ARG A 484 -15.33 11.43 12.53
CA ARG A 484 -15.77 11.66 13.92
C ARG A 484 -15.20 12.95 14.46
N GLN A 485 -15.95 13.58 15.36
CA GLN A 485 -15.50 14.80 16.04
C GLN A 485 -14.12 14.58 16.71
N GLY A 486 -13.22 15.53 16.53
CA GLY A 486 -11.85 15.51 17.06
C GLY A 486 -10.83 14.82 16.15
N MET A 487 -11.24 13.98 15.18
CA MET A 487 -10.33 13.37 14.21
C MET A 487 -9.81 14.39 13.18
N TRP A 488 -8.68 14.10 12.57
CA TRP A 488 -8.18 14.90 11.46
C TRP A 488 -9.16 14.90 10.30
N ALA A 489 -9.34 16.06 9.70
CA ALA A 489 -10.26 16.24 8.58
C ALA A 489 -9.58 15.85 7.26
N ASP A 490 -9.29 14.55 7.12
CA ASP A 490 -9.00 13.92 5.85
C ASP A 490 -10.34 13.45 5.27
N VAL A 491 -10.80 14.09 4.20
CA VAL A 491 -12.15 13.91 3.67
C VAL A 491 -12.11 13.77 2.16
N THR A 492 -12.83 12.80 1.62
CA THR A 492 -13.06 12.64 0.18
C THR A 492 -14.55 12.83 -0.11
N VAL A 493 -14.85 13.74 -1.04
CA VAL A 493 -16.20 14.01 -1.54
C VAL A 493 -16.25 13.58 -3.00
N PHE A 494 -17.19 12.70 -3.34
CA PHE A 494 -17.29 12.13 -4.69
C PHE A 494 -18.74 11.94 -5.14
N ASP A 495 -18.95 11.93 -6.46
CA ASP A 495 -20.23 11.60 -7.08
C ASP A 495 -20.32 10.07 -7.25
N PRO A 496 -21.15 9.35 -6.49
CA PRO A 496 -21.25 7.90 -6.57
C PRO A 496 -21.79 7.38 -7.90
N ALA A 497 -22.49 8.23 -8.66
CA ALA A 497 -22.99 7.87 -9.99
C ALA A 497 -21.94 8.04 -11.10
N LYS A 498 -20.97 8.97 -10.91
CA LYS A 498 -19.96 9.30 -11.93
C LYS A 498 -18.58 8.74 -11.65
N ILE A 499 -18.28 8.40 -10.40
CA ILE A 499 -16.94 7.92 -10.05
C ILE A 499 -16.55 6.71 -10.89
N ALA A 500 -15.37 6.78 -11.53
CA ALA A 500 -14.84 5.70 -12.35
C ALA A 500 -13.32 5.82 -12.53
N ASP A 501 -12.68 4.67 -12.67
CA ASP A 501 -11.35 4.57 -13.27
C ASP A 501 -11.44 4.77 -14.79
N ARG A 502 -10.45 5.42 -15.35
CA ARG A 502 -10.32 5.64 -16.81
C ARG A 502 -9.11 4.90 -17.37
N ALA A 503 -8.15 4.63 -16.51
CA ALA A 503 -6.91 3.94 -16.86
C ALA A 503 -7.18 2.49 -17.26
N THR A 504 -6.65 2.08 -18.42
CA THR A 504 -6.66 0.70 -18.91
C THR A 504 -5.23 0.21 -19.10
N TYR A 505 -5.05 -1.08 -19.41
CA TYR A 505 -3.73 -1.62 -19.73
C TYR A 505 -3.18 -1.07 -21.06
N GLU A 506 -4.04 -0.63 -21.96
CA GLU A 506 -3.68 -0.03 -23.25
C GLU A 506 -3.47 1.49 -23.15
N GLN A 507 -4.17 2.14 -22.23
CA GLN A 507 -4.11 3.60 -22.02
C GLN A 507 -4.09 3.90 -20.52
N PRO A 508 -2.97 3.65 -19.82
CA PRO A 508 -2.92 3.73 -18.37
C PRO A 508 -2.84 5.15 -17.81
N GLN A 509 -2.30 6.10 -18.55
CA GLN A 509 -2.05 7.48 -18.09
C GLN A 509 -3.33 8.33 -18.17
N GLN A 510 -4.36 7.94 -17.42
CA GLN A 510 -5.63 8.65 -17.35
C GLN A 510 -6.07 8.80 -15.90
N TYR A 511 -6.29 10.05 -15.48
CA TYR A 511 -6.85 10.29 -14.15
C TYR A 511 -8.28 9.77 -14.03
N ALA A 512 -8.62 9.29 -12.84
CA ALA A 512 -9.98 8.93 -12.47
C ALA A 512 -10.91 10.15 -12.51
N VAL A 513 -12.21 9.89 -12.60
CA VAL A 513 -13.26 10.91 -12.60
C VAL A 513 -14.23 10.72 -11.44
N GLY A 514 -15.00 11.76 -11.11
CA GLY A 514 -16.05 11.71 -10.09
C GLY A 514 -15.60 11.98 -8.66
N VAL A 515 -14.29 12.16 -8.39
CA VAL A 515 -13.78 12.73 -7.14
C VAL A 515 -13.82 14.26 -7.27
N GLU A 516 -14.69 14.88 -6.48
CA GLU A 516 -14.93 16.33 -6.54
C GLU A 516 -14.01 17.12 -5.59
N TYR A 517 -13.88 16.65 -4.34
CA TYR A 517 -13.02 17.30 -3.35
C TYR A 517 -12.22 16.26 -2.56
N VAL A 518 -10.98 16.62 -2.29
CA VAL A 518 -10.14 15.90 -1.31
C VAL A 518 -9.55 16.93 -0.35
N LEU A 519 -9.79 16.70 0.92
CA LEU A 519 -9.20 17.47 2.00
C LEU A 519 -8.18 16.58 2.71
N VAL A 520 -7.01 17.15 2.99
CA VAL A 520 -5.94 16.53 3.78
C VAL A 520 -5.62 17.49 4.93
N ASN A 521 -5.68 16.98 6.15
CA ASN A 521 -5.49 17.80 7.37
C ASN A 521 -6.34 19.10 7.35
N GLY A 522 -7.61 18.99 6.88
CA GLY A 522 -8.54 20.11 6.79
C GLY A 522 -8.23 21.15 5.72
N LYS A 523 -7.32 20.87 4.79
CA LYS A 523 -7.00 21.76 3.67
C LYS A 523 -7.40 21.12 2.35
N VAL A 524 -8.06 21.88 1.47
CA VAL A 524 -8.53 21.40 0.17
C VAL A 524 -7.35 21.20 -0.77
N VAL A 525 -7.08 19.96 -1.16
CA VAL A 525 -6.05 19.55 -2.11
C VAL A 525 -6.64 19.35 -3.51
N ILE A 526 -7.80 18.70 -3.61
CA ILE A 526 -8.59 18.64 -4.84
C ILE A 526 -9.83 19.50 -4.66
N ASP A 527 -10.09 20.37 -5.63
CA ASP A 527 -11.21 21.31 -5.69
C ASP A 527 -11.93 21.15 -7.03
N ARG A 528 -13.15 20.61 -7.01
CA ARG A 528 -13.94 20.29 -8.21
C ARG A 528 -13.11 19.51 -9.24
N GLY A 529 -12.48 18.43 -8.78
CA GLY A 529 -11.65 17.56 -9.61
C GLY A 529 -10.28 18.12 -9.99
N GLN A 530 -9.91 19.35 -9.59
CA GLN A 530 -8.63 19.97 -9.93
C GLN A 530 -7.70 20.08 -8.71
N HIS A 531 -6.41 19.78 -8.92
CA HIS A 531 -5.40 19.93 -7.87
C HIS A 531 -5.11 21.42 -7.60
N THR A 532 -5.14 21.83 -6.34
CA THR A 532 -5.00 23.22 -5.92
C THR A 532 -3.55 23.69 -5.78
N GLY A 533 -2.58 22.80 -5.92
CA GLY A 533 -1.15 23.06 -5.62
C GLY A 533 -0.82 23.01 -4.13
N ARG A 534 -1.79 22.80 -3.23
CA ARG A 534 -1.54 22.72 -1.79
C ARG A 534 -0.93 21.38 -1.41
N ARG A 535 0.00 21.42 -0.46
CA ARG A 535 0.74 20.27 0.04
C ARG A 535 0.68 20.20 1.58
N PRO A 536 -0.51 20.00 2.18
CA PRO A 536 -0.71 20.03 3.63
C PRO A 536 -0.45 18.68 4.30
N GLY A 537 0.03 17.68 3.58
CA GLY A 537 0.29 16.35 4.09
C GLY A 537 1.31 16.34 5.21
N ALA A 538 1.17 15.38 6.10
CA ALA A 538 2.01 15.18 7.27
C ALA A 538 2.63 13.78 7.27
N VAL A 539 3.65 13.58 8.08
CA VAL A 539 4.19 12.24 8.37
C VAL A 539 3.29 11.55 9.39
N LEU A 540 2.88 10.34 9.07
CA LEU A 540 2.16 9.43 9.97
C LEU A 540 3.20 8.59 10.73
N TYR A 541 3.53 9.03 11.92
CA TYR A 541 4.49 8.32 12.76
C TYR A 541 3.88 7.07 13.39
N GLY A 542 4.62 5.98 13.33
CA GLY A 542 4.30 4.74 14.01
C GLY A 542 4.43 4.82 15.54
N PRO A 543 3.93 3.81 16.26
CA PRO A 543 3.80 3.84 17.73
C PRO A 543 5.13 3.95 18.46
N GLY A 544 6.26 3.58 17.83
CA GLY A 544 7.60 3.69 18.40
C GLY A 544 8.08 5.13 18.64
N LYS A 545 7.66 6.07 17.80
CA LYS A 545 8.03 7.50 17.94
C LYS A 545 7.51 8.12 19.24
N HIS A 546 6.38 7.66 19.72
CA HIS A 546 5.72 8.22 20.91
C HIS A 546 6.26 7.66 22.22
N LYS A 547 6.97 6.53 22.22
CA LYS A 547 7.52 5.92 23.45
C LYS A 547 8.73 6.66 24.06
N ILE A 548 9.31 7.61 23.35
CA ILE A 548 10.59 8.26 23.77
C ILE A 548 10.38 9.60 24.50
N GLY A 549 9.17 10.11 24.66
CA GLY A 549 9.04 11.43 25.27
C GLY A 549 7.67 11.88 25.76
N GLN A 550 6.64 11.12 25.59
CA GLN A 550 5.31 11.46 26.09
C GLN A 550 4.57 10.19 26.54
N THR A 551 4.10 10.19 27.79
CA THR A 551 3.03 9.30 28.24
C THR A 551 1.76 9.67 27.47
N ALA A 552 1.61 9.15 26.24
CA ALA A 552 0.30 9.12 25.61
C ALA A 552 -0.48 8.02 26.33
N ASP A 553 -1.61 8.35 26.92
CA ASP A 553 -2.58 7.41 27.46
C ASP A 553 -3.14 6.54 26.32
N TYR A 554 -2.37 5.57 25.87
CA TYR A 554 -2.88 4.46 25.10
C TYR A 554 -3.37 3.39 26.08
N PRO A 555 -4.62 2.93 25.99
CA PRO A 555 -5.08 1.85 26.86
C PRO A 555 -4.21 0.62 26.59
N ASP A 556 -3.51 0.19 27.62
CA ASP A 556 -2.65 -0.99 27.64
C ASP A 556 -3.49 -2.23 27.25
N HIS A 557 -3.15 -2.90 26.16
CA HIS A 557 -3.84 -4.11 25.70
C HIS A 557 -3.75 -5.27 26.71
N ALA A 558 -2.84 -5.23 27.67
CA ALA A 558 -2.75 -6.22 28.75
C ALA A 558 -3.97 -6.21 29.69
N SER A 559 -4.75 -5.11 29.75
CA SER A 559 -5.94 -5.02 30.61
C SER A 559 -7.21 -5.65 30.02
N ARG A 560 -7.22 -6.04 28.73
CA ARG A 560 -8.38 -6.68 28.11
C ARG A 560 -8.57 -8.16 28.46
N GLN A 561 -7.56 -8.83 29.00
CA GLN A 561 -7.67 -10.24 29.42
C GLN A 561 -8.30 -10.43 30.82
N GLN A 562 -8.63 -9.39 31.55
CA GLN A 562 -9.16 -9.51 32.93
C GLN A 562 -10.57 -8.95 33.12
N ASN A 563 -11.38 -8.77 32.08
CA ASN A 563 -12.78 -8.39 32.27
C ASN A 563 -13.73 -9.57 32.07
N PRO A 564 -14.22 -10.22 33.16
CA PRO A 564 -15.09 -11.41 33.09
C PRO A 564 -16.52 -11.15 32.57
N ALA A 565 -16.86 -9.89 32.25
CA ALA A 565 -18.24 -9.48 31.95
C ALA A 565 -18.70 -9.73 30.49
N LEU A 566 -17.88 -10.33 29.62
CA LEU A 566 -18.24 -10.60 28.21
C LEU A 566 -18.38 -12.10 27.88
N GLN A 567 -18.55 -12.98 28.88
CA GLN A 567 -18.76 -14.43 28.65
C GLN A 567 -20.24 -14.85 28.69
N SER A 568 -21.19 -13.99 28.51
CA SER A 568 -22.60 -14.41 28.43
C SER A 568 -23.36 -13.57 27.41
N VAL A 569 -23.27 -13.90 26.13
CA VAL A 569 -24.40 -13.89 25.18
C VAL A 569 -24.05 -14.88 24.05
N HIS A 570 -24.88 -15.94 23.98
CA HIS A 570 -24.88 -16.95 22.92
C HIS A 570 -25.25 -16.41 21.56
#